data_275b01a369e1177ae24c3e7977cf7a11
#
_entry.id   275b01a369e1177ae24c3e7977cf7a11
#
_cell.length_a   1.000
_cell.length_b   1.000
_cell.length_c   1.000
_cell.angle_alpha   90.00
_cell.angle_beta   90.00
_cell.angle_gamma   90.00
#
_symmetry.space_group_name_H-M   'P 1'
#
loop_
_entity.id
_entity.type
_entity.pdbx_description
1 polymer ?
#
loop_
_entity_poly.entity_id
_entity_poly.type
_entity_poly.pdbx_seq_one_letter_code
_entity_poly.pdbx_strand_id
1 'polypeptide(L)'
;MSPAQQAMSAPGRVCARCARIKQRCDGDQPCSRCKRLGHVCQPRSPTEKESVGASLPAMALRRPRASRSRGGCLSCKTRKKKCDENRPRCSDCRRLNLPCQWSNPNISATVDSPSSSSPDSHATASPPSDPIHVSDGDPLALSSITPEDDEEFIATLFPHPLPKQNAVLLPLERSPISINPYLRGEEDRSLFNHYIHVVARALSRSHDPDRNPFLVTLLPLAAASDAVTSVILSLSGCHWRRVYPSIWGCALKRQGQALAQVNTLLGRSDRQCIFEACATVLLLCLTELFDGTSKVWKWHLKAASAILKSPAFQNLASTDEWTFCISLFHYLDAMSTISRCKAPLLHNSDSMAELTTSLRRNSVPELERSQSTDAIYGISPALFDFLGMVNLLANHRSKRVDELSEIGFRTAASHLENRIDEWRTDHDQMTELGAETERATTAFEWAIRLRLHQVVEGYDPLHPFVERSITTILDSVQQIPYASRVEGCLLFPLVIAGSSSISMERRMMVKERLMVMENTLGFGHIQYARQLLETVWNGASCATDLNWAAVRYSKFPGVVFV
;
A
#
# COMPACT_ATOMS: atom_id res chain seq x y z
N MET A 1 -23.13 54.51 41.68
CA MET A 1 -21.94 54.62 42.54
C MET A 1 -21.53 53.24 43.00
N SER A 2 -20.29 52.96 42.87
CA SER A 2 -19.47 51.85 43.35
C SER A 2 -19.07 50.81 42.35
N PRO A 3 -17.77 50.52 42.29
CA PRO A 3 -17.10 49.91 41.17
C PRO A 3 -16.95 48.40 41.33
N ALA A 4 -16.94 47.75 40.17
CA ALA A 4 -16.67 46.33 40.02
C ALA A 4 -15.25 45.98 40.49
N GLN A 5 -15.18 45.09 41.44
CA GLN A 5 -13.91 44.43 41.82
C GLN A 5 -13.49 43.44 40.72
N GLN A 6 -12.41 43.77 40.05
CA GLN A 6 -11.67 42.84 39.22
C GLN A 6 -10.98 41.80 40.13
N ALA A 7 -11.52 40.59 40.12
CA ALA A 7 -10.84 39.44 40.70
C ALA A 7 -9.73 38.99 39.74
N MET A 8 -8.48 39.20 40.12
CA MET A 8 -7.31 38.62 39.44
C MET A 8 -7.37 37.07 39.53
N SER A 9 -7.55 36.43 38.40
CA SER A 9 -7.56 34.99 38.27
C SER A 9 -6.16 34.39 38.48
N ALA A 10 -6.09 33.45 39.43
CA ALA A 10 -4.87 32.64 39.65
C ALA A 10 -4.50 31.84 38.39
N PRO A 11 -3.20 31.49 38.17
CA PRO A 11 -2.71 30.82 36.95
C PRO A 11 -3.46 29.51 36.73
N GLY A 12 -4.06 29.37 35.53
CA GLY A 12 -5.04 28.41 35.15
C GLY A 12 -4.64 26.94 35.31
N ARG A 13 -5.48 26.18 35.99
CA ARG A 13 -5.36 24.70 36.07
C ARG A 13 -5.83 24.10 34.75
N VAL A 14 -5.00 23.23 34.16
CA VAL A 14 -5.32 22.45 32.95
C VAL A 14 -6.64 21.73 33.10
N CYS A 15 -7.59 21.87 32.15
CA CYS A 15 -8.88 21.20 32.20
C CYS A 15 -8.72 19.65 32.14
N ALA A 16 -9.69 18.91 32.69
CA ALA A 16 -9.65 17.46 32.78
C ALA A 16 -9.40 16.77 31.43
N ARG A 17 -10.04 17.25 30.36
CA ARG A 17 -9.88 16.72 29.02
C ARG A 17 -8.46 16.96 28.46
N CYS A 18 -7.95 18.17 28.48
CA CYS A 18 -6.62 18.49 27.97
C CYS A 18 -5.53 17.78 28.78
N ALA A 19 -5.73 17.60 30.09
CA ALA A 19 -4.84 16.83 30.95
C ALA A 19 -4.80 15.33 30.54
N ARG A 20 -5.98 14.73 30.27
CA ARG A 20 -6.09 13.32 29.85
C ARG A 20 -5.38 13.04 28.52
N ILE A 21 -5.51 13.94 27.56
CA ILE A 21 -4.89 13.79 26.23
C ILE A 21 -3.49 14.40 26.14
N LYS A 22 -2.92 14.87 27.27
CA LYS A 22 -1.58 15.49 27.38
C LYS A 22 -1.34 16.63 26.39
N GLN A 23 -2.36 17.50 26.19
CA GLN A 23 -2.30 18.64 25.27
C GLN A 23 -2.26 19.96 26.03
N ARG A 24 -1.70 21.00 25.38
CA ARG A 24 -1.58 22.34 25.92
C ARG A 24 -2.97 22.93 26.19
N CYS A 25 -3.16 23.55 27.34
CA CYS A 25 -4.41 24.16 27.78
C CYS A 25 -4.09 25.56 28.36
N ASP A 26 -4.86 26.56 27.97
CA ASP A 26 -4.74 27.94 28.47
C ASP A 26 -5.32 28.11 29.88
N GLY A 27 -6.11 27.15 30.35
CA GLY A 27 -6.71 27.17 31.69
C GLY A 27 -8.04 27.94 31.79
N ASP A 28 -8.51 28.53 30.72
CA ASP A 28 -9.81 29.19 30.66
C ASP A 28 -10.98 28.21 30.76
N GLN A 29 -12.17 28.66 31.11
CA GLN A 29 -13.38 27.84 31.18
C GLN A 29 -14.52 28.44 30.34
N PRO A 30 -14.79 27.82 29.17
CA PRO A 30 -14.09 26.70 28.52
C PRO A 30 -12.77 27.15 27.90
N CYS A 31 -11.72 26.27 27.98
CA CYS A 31 -10.42 26.58 27.36
C CYS A 31 -10.58 26.73 25.84
N SER A 32 -9.73 27.57 25.24
CA SER A 32 -9.78 27.90 23.80
C SER A 32 -9.76 26.67 22.92
N ARG A 33 -9.02 25.63 23.31
CA ARG A 33 -8.98 24.35 22.58
C ARG A 33 -10.30 23.59 22.63
N CYS A 34 -10.90 23.44 23.82
CA CYS A 34 -12.19 22.75 23.98
C CYS A 34 -13.32 23.52 23.28
N LYS A 35 -13.32 24.86 23.38
CA LYS A 35 -14.27 25.74 22.70
C LYS A 35 -14.20 25.58 21.18
N ARG A 36 -12.99 25.62 20.61
CA ARG A 36 -12.77 25.48 19.15
C ARG A 36 -13.17 24.10 18.61
N LEU A 37 -13.02 23.04 19.42
CA LEU A 37 -13.29 21.66 19.00
C LEU A 37 -14.67 21.15 19.45
N GLY A 38 -15.56 22.03 19.97
CA GLY A 38 -16.90 21.66 20.38
C GLY A 38 -16.97 20.67 21.54
N HIS A 39 -15.93 20.63 22.42
CA HIS A 39 -15.88 19.67 23.50
C HIS A 39 -16.23 20.26 24.85
N VAL A 40 -16.88 19.44 25.69
CA VAL A 40 -17.16 19.81 27.09
C VAL A 40 -15.87 20.04 27.83
N CYS A 41 -15.69 21.26 28.38
CA CYS A 41 -14.51 21.65 29.13
C CYS A 41 -14.85 21.66 30.63
N GLN A 42 -14.36 20.70 31.39
CA GLN A 42 -14.57 20.58 32.83
C GLN A 42 -13.28 20.88 33.60
N PRO A 43 -13.34 21.61 34.71
CA PRO A 43 -12.21 21.79 35.61
C PRO A 43 -11.81 20.46 36.21
N ARG A 44 -10.52 20.27 36.44
CA ARG A 44 -10.01 19.05 37.07
C ARG A 44 -10.29 19.13 38.58
N SER A 45 -11.13 18.21 39.10
CA SER A 45 -11.36 18.07 40.52
C SER A 45 -10.12 17.53 41.25
N PRO A 46 -9.85 17.98 42.48
CA PRO A 46 -8.69 17.53 43.25
C PRO A 46 -8.72 16.05 43.67
N THR A 47 -9.87 15.38 43.52
CA THR A 47 -10.15 14.04 44.06
C THR A 47 -9.87 12.86 43.12
N GLU A 48 -9.48 13.09 41.88
CA GLU A 48 -9.20 11.99 40.92
C GLU A 48 -7.75 11.45 40.97
N LYS A 49 -7.08 11.47 42.10
CA LYS A 49 -5.77 10.82 42.25
C LYS A 49 -5.81 9.47 42.99
N GLU A 50 -6.94 9.05 43.46
CA GLU A 50 -7.01 7.79 44.24
C GLU A 50 -8.32 7.06 43.91
N SER A 51 -8.24 6.08 43.03
CA SER A 51 -9.00 4.83 43.13
C SER A 51 -8.66 3.87 41.96
N VAL A 52 -7.58 3.12 42.11
CA VAL A 52 -7.47 1.73 41.67
C VAL A 52 -6.47 1.05 42.57
N GLY A 53 -6.94 0.07 43.36
CA GLY A 53 -6.12 -0.99 43.96
C GLY A 53 -5.58 -0.74 45.39
N ALA A 54 -6.38 -1.06 46.38
CA ALA A 54 -5.90 -1.28 47.77
C ALA A 54 -5.03 -2.54 47.85
N SER A 55 -3.74 -2.38 48.20
CA SER A 55 -2.99 -3.29 49.08
C SER A 55 -1.70 -2.63 49.55
N LEU A 56 -1.67 -2.38 50.86
CA LEU A 56 -0.61 -2.19 51.87
C LEU A 56 0.61 -1.27 51.56
N PRO A 57 1.11 -0.55 52.56
CA PRO A 57 1.97 0.60 52.37
C PRO A 57 3.45 0.20 52.31
N ALA A 58 4.11 0.51 51.21
CA ALA A 58 5.55 0.58 51.14
C ALA A 58 5.95 2.04 50.92
N MET A 59 6.85 2.50 51.79
CA MET A 59 7.39 3.85 51.89
C MET A 59 7.76 4.47 50.55
N ALA A 60 7.30 5.67 50.32
CA ALA A 60 7.61 6.49 49.16
C ALA A 60 9.10 6.90 49.16
N LEU A 61 9.93 6.11 48.51
CA LEU A 61 11.26 6.52 48.07
C LEU A 61 11.11 7.29 46.73
N ARG A 62 11.46 8.59 46.77
CA ARG A 62 11.67 9.39 45.57
C ARG A 62 12.58 8.62 44.61
N ARG A 63 12.06 8.27 43.41
CA ARG A 63 12.88 7.67 42.36
C ARG A 63 14.02 8.64 41.99
N PRO A 64 15.29 8.23 42.16
CA PRO A 64 16.41 9.06 41.75
C PRO A 64 16.37 9.20 40.20
N ARG A 65 16.78 10.37 39.70
CA ARG A 65 17.03 10.57 38.26
C ARG A 65 17.98 9.46 37.82
N ALA A 66 17.51 8.63 36.88
CA ALA A 66 18.28 7.51 36.35
C ALA A 66 19.60 8.01 35.78
N SER A 67 20.71 7.71 36.44
CA SER A 67 22.06 7.99 35.95
C SER A 67 22.26 7.20 34.64
N ARG A 68 22.92 7.83 33.66
CA ARG A 68 23.26 7.17 32.38
C ARG A 68 24.26 6.06 32.68
N SER A 69 24.03 4.86 32.16
CA SER A 69 24.93 3.73 32.24
C SER A 69 26.27 4.08 31.57
N ARG A 70 27.38 4.04 32.32
CA ARG A 70 28.74 4.35 31.81
C ARG A 70 29.30 3.19 31.00
N GLY A 71 28.93 1.94 31.31
CA GLY A 71 29.36 0.69 30.68
C GLY A 71 28.46 0.22 29.53
N GLY A 72 27.46 1.00 29.12
CA GLY A 72 26.48 0.55 28.11
C GLY A 72 27.10 0.27 26.75
N CYS A 73 26.47 -0.66 25.99
CA CYS A 73 26.93 -1.02 24.64
C CYS A 73 26.87 0.18 23.66
N LEU A 74 27.64 0.12 22.59
CA LEU A 74 27.75 1.19 21.60
C LEU A 74 26.40 1.54 20.98
N SER A 75 25.61 0.54 20.59
CA SER A 75 24.27 0.74 20.00
C SER A 75 23.31 1.49 20.92
N CYS A 76 23.31 1.21 22.24
CA CYS A 76 22.49 1.95 23.20
C CYS A 76 23.02 3.37 23.41
N LYS A 77 24.35 3.56 23.41
CA LYS A 77 24.99 4.90 23.52
C LYS A 77 24.62 5.77 22.32
N THR A 78 24.76 5.28 21.09
CA THR A 78 24.40 5.98 19.86
C THR A 78 22.92 6.38 19.85
N ARG A 79 22.03 5.48 20.27
CA ARG A 79 20.58 5.73 20.35
C ARG A 79 20.16 6.55 21.57
N LYS A 80 21.11 6.98 22.43
CA LYS A 80 20.85 7.74 23.68
C LYS A 80 19.85 7.05 24.61
N LYS A 81 19.83 5.70 24.64
CA LYS A 81 18.96 4.87 25.51
C LYS A 81 19.76 4.32 26.70
N LYS A 82 19.06 4.05 27.79
CA LYS A 82 19.66 3.40 28.95
C LYS A 82 19.93 1.94 28.62
N CYS A 83 21.17 1.48 28.78
CA CYS A 83 21.55 0.08 28.62
C CYS A 83 21.49 -0.63 29.98
N ASP A 84 20.98 -1.85 29.98
CA ASP A 84 20.97 -2.73 31.17
C ASP A 84 22.29 -3.47 31.38
N GLU A 85 23.24 -3.28 30.45
CA GLU A 85 24.61 -3.81 30.48
C GLU A 85 24.72 -5.35 30.53
N ASN A 86 23.66 -6.09 30.27
CA ASN A 86 23.67 -7.54 30.17
C ASN A 86 24.52 -8.01 28.97
N ARG A 87 25.48 -8.93 29.24
CA ARG A 87 26.36 -9.51 28.21
C ARG A 87 25.93 -10.95 27.90
N PRO A 88 26.15 -11.42 26.70
CA PRO A 88 26.82 -10.80 25.57
C PRO A 88 25.97 -9.76 24.83
N ARG A 89 24.64 -9.74 25.03
CA ARG A 89 23.71 -8.85 24.33
C ARG A 89 22.70 -8.26 25.31
N CYS A 90 22.66 -6.93 25.44
CA CYS A 90 21.74 -6.26 26.35
C CYS A 90 20.27 -6.47 25.93
N SER A 91 19.34 -6.40 26.88
CA SER A 91 17.92 -6.70 26.67
C SER A 91 17.30 -5.78 25.60
N ASP A 92 17.69 -4.51 25.53
CA ASP A 92 17.16 -3.57 24.53
C ASP A 92 17.63 -3.91 23.11
N CYS A 93 18.93 -4.23 22.94
CA CYS A 93 19.45 -4.68 21.65
C CYS A 93 18.90 -6.06 21.26
N ARG A 94 18.68 -6.97 22.22
CA ARG A 94 18.06 -8.27 21.95
C ARG A 94 16.61 -8.11 21.48
N ARG A 95 15.83 -7.29 22.18
CA ARG A 95 14.41 -7.02 21.85
C ARG A 95 14.23 -6.37 20.48
N LEU A 96 15.16 -5.50 20.08
CA LEU A 96 15.12 -4.75 18.82
C LEU A 96 15.98 -5.37 17.72
N ASN A 97 16.52 -6.55 17.96
CA ASN A 97 17.44 -7.26 17.06
C ASN A 97 18.60 -6.41 16.51
N LEU A 98 19.18 -5.53 17.38
CA LEU A 98 20.29 -4.67 16.99
C LEU A 98 21.63 -5.30 17.35
N PRO A 99 22.71 -5.04 16.57
CA PRO A 99 24.06 -5.45 16.93
C PRO A 99 24.45 -4.85 18.29
N CYS A 100 24.88 -5.68 19.23
CA CYS A 100 25.23 -5.26 20.59
C CYS A 100 26.74 -5.30 20.76
N GLN A 101 27.42 -4.22 20.42
CA GLN A 101 28.87 -4.10 20.49
C GLN A 101 29.27 -3.41 21.80
N TRP A 102 30.33 -3.90 22.42
CA TRP A 102 30.89 -3.38 23.67
C TRP A 102 32.27 -2.81 23.41
N SER A 103 32.56 -1.61 23.95
CA SER A 103 33.93 -1.09 23.95
C SER A 103 34.79 -1.94 24.88
N ASN A 104 35.84 -2.54 24.37
CA ASN A 104 36.84 -3.28 25.16
C ASN A 104 37.64 -2.27 26.01
N PRO A 105 37.72 -2.41 27.33
CA PRO A 105 38.54 -1.52 28.17
C PRO A 105 40.04 -1.80 28.14
N ASN A 106 40.51 -2.82 27.43
CA ASN A 106 41.90 -3.27 27.41
C ASN A 106 42.57 -3.14 26.03
N ILE A 107 42.61 -1.94 25.44
CA ILE A 107 43.65 -1.55 24.50
C ILE A 107 43.98 -0.09 24.81
N SER A 108 44.79 0.13 25.83
CA SER A 108 45.56 1.36 26.04
C SER A 108 47.02 0.99 26.06
N ALA A 109 47.79 1.71 25.27
CA ALA A 109 49.25 1.83 25.25
C ALA A 109 50.01 0.62 24.66
N THR A 110 50.60 0.85 23.57
CA THR A 110 52.01 1.24 23.34
C THR A 110 52.30 1.22 21.85
N VAL A 111 52.77 2.34 21.38
CA VAL A 111 54.11 2.64 20.83
C VAL A 111 54.24 2.22 19.37
N ASP A 112 54.65 2.93 18.42
CA ASP A 112 55.61 3.99 18.11
C ASP A 112 55.45 4.39 16.65
N SER A 113 55.67 5.65 16.38
CA SER A 113 55.95 6.16 15.02
C SER A 113 57.39 5.80 14.63
N PRO A 114 57.74 5.72 13.33
CA PRO A 114 58.46 6.88 12.78
C PRO A 114 58.06 7.28 11.33
N SER A 115 57.87 8.50 11.17
CA SER A 115 58.46 9.55 10.31
C SER A 115 58.94 9.21 8.90
N SER A 116 58.61 10.16 8.06
CA SER A 116 59.24 10.74 6.84
C SER A 116 58.53 10.35 5.54
N SER A 117 58.19 11.20 4.64
CA SER A 117 58.61 12.55 4.23
C SER A 117 57.62 13.10 3.17
N SER A 118 57.32 14.35 3.25
CA SER A 118 56.73 15.18 2.17
C SER A 118 57.73 15.37 1.02
N PRO A 119 57.42 15.98 -0.14
CA PRO A 119 56.83 17.31 -0.22
C PRO A 119 55.89 17.64 -1.41
N ASP A 120 55.12 18.74 -1.25
CA ASP A 120 54.81 19.87 -2.14
C ASP A 120 53.99 19.59 -3.43
N SER A 121 53.04 20.39 -3.85
CA SER A 121 52.81 21.83 -3.72
C SER A 121 51.49 22.29 -4.34
N HIS A 122 51.03 23.45 -3.82
CA HIS A 122 50.20 24.52 -4.41
C HIS A 122 48.68 24.25 -4.59
N ALA A 123 47.88 24.83 -3.74
CA ALA A 123 47.35 26.20 -3.58
C ALA A 123 46.46 26.63 -4.76
N THR A 124 45.20 26.93 -4.47
CA THR A 124 44.66 28.26 -4.21
C THR A 124 43.14 28.24 -3.90
N ALA A 125 42.83 28.80 -2.74
CA ALA A 125 41.85 29.84 -2.44
C ALA A 125 40.37 29.68 -2.77
N SER A 126 39.59 29.60 -1.72
CA SER A 126 38.22 30.09 -1.56
C SER A 126 38.18 31.64 -1.62
N PRO A 127 37.07 32.33 -1.69
CA PRO A 127 36.02 32.41 -0.68
C PRO A 127 34.62 32.84 -1.19
N PRO A 128 33.73 33.37 -0.32
CA PRO A 128 32.42 32.85 -0.03
C PRO A 128 31.27 33.73 -0.55
N SER A 129 30.05 33.28 -0.53
CA SER A 129 28.89 34.17 -0.44
C SER A 129 27.64 33.47 0.09
N ASP A 130 26.99 34.15 0.96
CA ASP A 130 25.84 33.86 1.78
C ASP A 130 24.50 33.87 1.02
N PRO A 131 23.37 33.67 1.69
CA PRO A 131 22.28 32.77 1.28
C PRO A 131 21.13 33.50 0.60
N ILE A 132 20.48 32.81 -0.31
CA ILE A 132 19.20 33.26 -0.85
C ILE A 132 18.11 32.34 -0.28
N HIS A 133 17.22 32.95 0.49
CA HIS A 133 15.92 32.42 0.86
C HIS A 133 15.12 32.04 -0.40
N VAL A 134 14.66 30.80 -0.49
CA VAL A 134 13.59 30.41 -1.39
C VAL A 134 12.58 29.58 -0.59
N SER A 135 11.37 30.09 -0.63
CA SER A 135 10.16 29.57 -0.03
C SER A 135 9.72 28.24 -0.64
N ASP A 136 9.06 27.49 0.21
CA ASP A 136 8.35 26.22 0.03
C ASP A 136 7.87 25.89 -1.38
N GLY A 137 8.56 24.93 -2.00
CA GLY A 137 8.09 24.14 -3.13
C GLY A 137 8.58 22.71 -2.93
N ASP A 138 7.64 21.78 -2.77
CA ASP A 138 7.88 20.36 -2.55
C ASP A 138 8.86 19.79 -3.60
N PRO A 139 10.01 19.28 -3.21
CA PRO A 139 10.87 18.56 -4.14
C PRO A 139 10.55 17.07 -4.10
N LEU A 140 10.40 16.51 -5.27
CA LEU A 140 10.56 15.09 -5.56
C LEU A 140 12.02 14.68 -5.22
N ALA A 141 12.33 14.58 -3.95
CA ALA A 141 13.56 13.96 -3.49
C ALA A 141 13.28 12.50 -3.20
N LEU A 142 13.53 11.62 -4.18
CA LEU A 142 13.80 10.22 -3.91
C LEU A 142 15.10 10.20 -3.08
N SER A 143 14.96 10.00 -1.76
CA SER A 143 16.10 9.61 -0.95
C SER A 143 16.62 8.27 -1.47
N SER A 144 17.88 8.26 -1.86
CA SER A 144 18.66 7.08 -2.19
C SER A 144 18.67 6.14 -1.00
N ILE A 145 17.91 5.04 -1.09
CA ILE A 145 18.02 3.88 -0.20
C ILE A 145 19.31 3.18 -0.64
N THR A 146 20.25 3.04 0.27
CA THR A 146 21.50 2.31 -0.01
C THR A 146 21.25 0.81 -0.01
N PRO A 147 21.95 0.02 -0.85
CA PRO A 147 21.72 -1.42 -0.98
C PRO A 147 21.96 -2.26 0.28
N GLU A 148 22.63 -1.69 1.28
CA GLU A 148 23.00 -2.41 2.53
C GLU A 148 21.84 -2.60 3.50
N ASP A 149 20.79 -1.75 3.41
CA ASP A 149 19.61 -1.85 4.29
C ASP A 149 18.61 -2.94 3.84
N ASP A 150 18.66 -3.32 2.57
CA ASP A 150 17.71 -4.27 1.97
C ASP A 150 18.14 -5.74 2.15
N GLU A 151 19.45 -6.06 2.21
CA GLU A 151 19.91 -7.44 2.43
C GLU A 151 19.59 -7.96 3.84
N GLU A 152 19.65 -7.08 4.85
CA GLU A 152 19.32 -7.45 6.23
C GLU A 152 17.80 -7.63 6.43
N PHE A 153 16.98 -6.89 5.68
CA PHE A 153 15.53 -7.02 5.69
C PHE A 153 15.06 -8.32 5.02
N ILE A 154 15.68 -8.71 3.91
CA ILE A 154 15.38 -9.94 3.17
C ILE A 154 15.77 -11.19 3.98
N ALA A 155 16.92 -11.18 4.66
CA ALA A 155 17.36 -12.27 5.53
C ALA A 155 16.42 -12.50 6.73
N THR A 156 15.71 -11.46 7.17
CA THR A 156 14.75 -11.54 8.29
C THR A 156 13.41 -12.14 7.87
N LEU A 157 13.04 -12.02 6.59
CA LEU A 157 11.78 -12.53 6.05
C LEU A 157 11.82 -14.03 5.67
N PHE A 158 13.00 -14.57 5.45
CA PHE A 158 13.18 -15.97 5.01
C PHE A 158 14.21 -16.70 5.88
N PRO A 159 13.83 -17.19 7.07
CA PRO A 159 14.77 -17.84 8.01
C PRO A 159 15.28 -19.23 7.59
N HIS A 160 14.82 -19.77 6.44
CA HIS A 160 15.26 -21.06 5.93
C HIS A 160 15.77 -20.92 4.50
N PRO A 161 17.00 -21.40 4.20
CA PRO A 161 17.48 -21.49 2.83
C PRO A 161 16.58 -22.48 2.07
N LEU A 162 15.90 -22.00 1.03
CA LEU A 162 15.22 -22.87 0.07
C LEU A 162 16.25 -23.81 -0.56
N PRO A 163 15.90 -25.08 -0.82
CA PRO A 163 16.80 -26.01 -1.48
C PRO A 163 17.23 -25.41 -2.83
N LYS A 164 18.53 -25.38 -3.07
CA LYS A 164 19.11 -25.01 -4.35
C LYS A 164 18.61 -25.98 -5.41
N GLN A 165 17.45 -25.71 -5.97
CA GLN A 165 17.06 -26.34 -7.22
C GLN A 165 17.91 -25.71 -8.30
N ASN A 166 18.78 -26.52 -8.92
CA ASN A 166 19.44 -26.14 -10.14
C ASN A 166 18.36 -25.71 -11.13
N ALA A 167 18.24 -24.41 -11.34
CA ALA A 167 17.42 -23.87 -12.42
C ALA A 167 18.07 -24.44 -13.72
N VAL A 168 17.40 -25.42 -14.29
CA VAL A 168 17.75 -25.90 -15.64
C VAL A 168 17.45 -24.70 -16.54
N LEU A 169 18.54 -24.04 -16.96
CA LEU A 169 18.49 -23.07 -18.04
C LEU A 169 18.07 -23.88 -19.28
N LEU A 170 16.78 -23.76 -19.64
CA LEU A 170 16.27 -24.29 -20.89
C LEU A 170 17.09 -23.67 -22.03
N PRO A 171 17.54 -24.48 -23.04
CA PRO A 171 18.29 -23.94 -24.17
C PRO A 171 17.48 -22.82 -24.82
N LEU A 172 18.11 -21.67 -25.02
CA LEU A 172 17.56 -20.53 -25.76
C LEU A 172 17.33 -20.96 -27.21
N GLU A 173 16.14 -21.46 -27.52
CA GLU A 173 15.69 -21.45 -28.90
C GLU A 173 15.56 -19.99 -29.34
N ARG A 174 16.00 -19.68 -30.55
CA ARG A 174 16.04 -18.33 -31.16
C ARG A 174 14.66 -17.70 -31.18
N SER A 175 14.30 -17.07 -30.09
CA SER A 175 13.05 -16.38 -29.81
C SER A 175 13.17 -14.90 -30.22
N PRO A 176 12.08 -14.16 -30.44
CA PRO A 176 12.08 -12.73 -30.82
C PRO A 176 12.85 -11.80 -29.88
N ILE A 177 13.43 -12.31 -28.79
CA ILE A 177 14.32 -11.62 -27.86
C ILE A 177 15.53 -10.95 -28.53
N SER A 178 15.98 -11.42 -29.69
CA SER A 178 17.13 -10.84 -30.39
C SER A 178 16.83 -9.50 -31.06
N ILE A 179 15.59 -9.00 -30.99
CA ILE A 179 15.13 -7.78 -31.69
C ILE A 179 15.09 -6.55 -30.76
N ASN A 180 15.10 -6.72 -29.42
CA ASN A 180 15.06 -5.57 -28.52
C ASN A 180 16.48 -4.98 -28.30
N PRO A 181 16.76 -3.76 -28.81
CA PRO A 181 18.09 -3.15 -28.77
C PRO A 181 18.51 -2.66 -27.37
N TYR A 182 17.59 -2.62 -26.42
CA TYR A 182 17.81 -2.07 -25.07
C TYR A 182 18.21 -3.12 -24.03
N LEU A 183 18.32 -4.40 -24.41
CA LEU A 183 18.81 -5.47 -23.55
C LEU A 183 20.34 -5.46 -23.53
N ARG A 184 20.93 -5.10 -22.40
CA ARG A 184 22.36 -4.78 -22.26
C ARG A 184 23.24 -5.93 -21.77
N GLY A 185 22.65 -7.09 -21.47
CA GLY A 185 23.42 -8.24 -20.95
C GLY A 185 22.57 -9.48 -20.79
N GLU A 186 23.15 -10.52 -20.23
CA GLU A 186 22.51 -11.81 -20.01
C GLU A 186 21.40 -11.72 -18.94
N GLU A 187 21.61 -10.92 -17.89
CA GLU A 187 20.62 -10.67 -16.85
C GLU A 187 19.37 -10.02 -17.42
N ASP A 188 19.53 -8.99 -18.28
CA ASP A 188 18.41 -8.34 -18.96
C ASP A 188 17.64 -9.31 -19.84
N ARG A 189 18.34 -10.17 -20.59
CA ARG A 189 17.70 -11.18 -21.44
C ARG A 189 16.94 -12.20 -20.60
N SER A 190 17.50 -12.62 -19.48
CA SER A 190 16.86 -13.55 -18.55
C SER A 190 15.60 -12.92 -17.93
N LEU A 191 15.68 -11.66 -17.50
CA LEU A 191 14.53 -10.91 -16.98
C LEU A 191 13.44 -10.70 -18.05
N PHE A 192 13.84 -10.37 -19.27
CA PHE A 192 12.89 -10.16 -20.36
C PHE A 192 12.20 -11.46 -20.77
N ASN A 193 12.96 -12.57 -20.81
CA ASN A 193 12.42 -13.90 -21.04
C ASN A 193 11.44 -14.31 -19.92
N HIS A 194 11.80 -14.05 -18.67
CA HIS A 194 10.91 -14.27 -17.51
C HIS A 194 9.61 -13.45 -17.61
N TYR A 195 9.72 -12.20 -18.08
CA TYR A 195 8.54 -11.38 -18.35
C TYR A 195 7.58 -12.06 -19.34
N ILE A 196 8.09 -12.45 -20.52
CA ILE A 196 7.27 -13.03 -21.59
C ILE A 196 6.57 -14.31 -21.14
N HIS A 197 7.32 -15.22 -20.51
CA HIS A 197 6.83 -16.57 -20.22
C HIS A 197 6.10 -16.70 -18.89
N VAL A 198 6.33 -15.79 -17.94
CA VAL A 198 5.77 -15.88 -16.58
C VAL A 198 4.95 -14.66 -16.23
N VAL A 199 5.59 -13.47 -16.18
CA VAL A 199 4.95 -12.28 -15.60
C VAL A 199 3.77 -11.82 -16.43
N ALA A 200 3.91 -11.66 -17.75
CA ALA A 200 2.84 -11.23 -18.63
C ALA A 200 1.64 -12.19 -18.62
N ARG A 201 1.90 -13.49 -18.44
CA ARG A 201 0.85 -14.51 -18.30
C ARG A 201 0.13 -14.43 -16.94
N ALA A 202 0.86 -14.18 -15.86
CA ALA A 202 0.29 -14.00 -14.53
C ALA A 202 -0.57 -12.72 -14.43
N LEU A 203 -0.24 -11.68 -15.22
CA LEU A 203 -0.98 -10.43 -15.29
C LEU A 203 -2.26 -10.53 -16.11
N SER A 204 -2.26 -11.35 -17.17
CA SER A 204 -3.40 -11.47 -18.07
C SER A 204 -4.43 -12.46 -17.56
N ARG A 205 -5.70 -12.13 -17.77
CA ARG A 205 -6.84 -13.02 -17.54
C ARG A 205 -7.22 -13.83 -18.80
N SER A 206 -6.44 -13.70 -19.89
CA SER A 206 -6.57 -14.51 -21.11
C SER A 206 -5.53 -15.62 -21.15
N HIS A 207 -5.92 -16.82 -21.55
CA HIS A 207 -4.98 -17.92 -21.84
C HIS A 207 -4.31 -17.77 -23.21
N ASP A 208 -4.94 -17.02 -24.11
CA ASP A 208 -4.45 -16.80 -25.46
C ASP A 208 -3.33 -15.74 -25.46
N PRO A 209 -2.09 -16.08 -25.81
CA PRO A 209 -1.00 -15.10 -25.90
C PRO A 209 -1.30 -13.96 -26.88
N ASP A 210 -2.03 -14.23 -27.96
CA ASP A 210 -2.37 -13.25 -28.99
C ASP A 210 -3.45 -12.24 -28.53
N ARG A 211 -4.10 -12.56 -27.40
CA ARG A 211 -5.07 -11.67 -26.73
C ARG A 211 -4.53 -11.07 -25.43
N ASN A 212 -3.28 -11.33 -25.09
CA ASN A 212 -2.67 -10.82 -23.87
C ASN A 212 -2.11 -9.41 -24.12
N PRO A 213 -2.74 -8.34 -23.58
CA PRO A 213 -2.31 -6.97 -23.83
C PRO A 213 -0.92 -6.67 -23.24
N PHE A 214 -0.49 -7.39 -22.21
CA PHE A 214 0.87 -7.28 -21.66
C PHE A 214 1.94 -7.88 -22.60
N LEU A 215 1.54 -8.63 -23.63
CA LEU A 215 2.42 -9.08 -24.71
C LEU A 215 2.19 -8.25 -25.98
N VAL A 216 0.96 -8.24 -26.49
CA VAL A 216 0.70 -7.67 -27.83
C VAL A 216 0.87 -6.15 -27.86
N THR A 217 0.60 -5.44 -26.78
CA THR A 217 0.79 -3.99 -26.68
C THR A 217 2.17 -3.61 -26.18
N LEU A 218 2.66 -4.29 -25.11
CA LEU A 218 3.90 -3.86 -24.45
C LEU A 218 5.18 -4.34 -25.14
N LEU A 219 5.21 -5.48 -25.84
CA LEU A 219 6.44 -5.91 -26.50
C LEU A 219 6.86 -5.03 -27.66
N PRO A 220 5.95 -4.60 -28.58
CA PRO A 220 6.30 -3.63 -29.61
C PRO A 220 6.77 -2.30 -29.01
N LEU A 221 6.09 -1.83 -27.97
CA LEU A 221 6.45 -0.60 -27.27
C LEU A 221 7.83 -0.70 -26.59
N ALA A 222 8.14 -1.85 -26.00
CA ALA A 222 9.45 -2.11 -25.39
C ALA A 222 10.57 -2.16 -26.43
N ALA A 223 10.30 -2.69 -27.63
CA ALA A 223 11.28 -2.70 -28.71
C ALA A 223 11.61 -1.29 -29.23
N ALA A 224 10.69 -0.33 -29.05
CA ALA A 224 10.85 1.06 -29.43
C ALA A 224 11.38 1.97 -28.31
N SER A 225 11.29 1.54 -27.02
CA SER A 225 11.52 2.40 -25.86
C SER A 225 12.39 1.73 -24.79
N ASP A 226 13.53 2.37 -24.46
CA ASP A 226 14.38 1.94 -23.31
C ASP A 226 13.64 2.11 -21.97
N ALA A 227 12.76 3.12 -21.83
CA ALA A 227 11.96 3.33 -20.63
C ALA A 227 11.02 2.16 -20.37
N VAL A 228 10.26 1.75 -21.38
CA VAL A 228 9.33 0.63 -21.30
C VAL A 228 10.08 -0.68 -21.10
N THR A 229 11.18 -0.91 -21.81
CA THR A 229 12.04 -2.08 -21.56
C THR A 229 12.56 -2.09 -20.12
N SER A 230 13.07 -0.98 -19.62
CA SER A 230 13.61 -0.90 -18.26
C SER A 230 12.57 -1.18 -17.19
N VAL A 231 11.33 -0.69 -17.31
CA VAL A 231 10.28 -0.98 -16.34
C VAL A 231 9.79 -2.44 -16.42
N ILE A 232 9.74 -3.03 -17.61
CA ILE A 232 9.42 -4.45 -17.80
C ILE A 232 10.45 -5.32 -17.08
N LEU A 233 11.74 -5.00 -17.21
CA LEU A 233 12.80 -5.72 -16.52
C LEU A 233 12.73 -5.55 -15.00
N SER A 234 12.40 -4.36 -14.52
CA SER A 234 12.16 -4.09 -13.10
C SER A 234 10.98 -4.91 -12.55
N LEU A 235 9.85 -4.90 -13.23
CA LEU A 235 8.65 -5.66 -12.85
C LEU A 235 8.95 -7.18 -12.82
N SER A 236 9.70 -7.66 -13.81
CA SER A 236 10.13 -9.05 -13.89
C SER A 236 11.04 -9.44 -12.72
N GLY A 237 11.97 -8.56 -12.35
CA GLY A 237 12.86 -8.78 -11.22
C GLY A 237 12.11 -8.71 -9.88
N CYS A 238 11.15 -7.82 -9.73
CA CYS A 238 10.27 -7.76 -8.56
C CYS A 238 9.52 -9.09 -8.35
N HIS A 239 9.05 -9.70 -9.42
CA HIS A 239 8.42 -11.02 -9.35
C HIS A 239 9.43 -12.13 -9.04
N TRP A 240 10.58 -12.13 -9.72
CA TRP A 240 11.55 -13.25 -9.67
C TRP A 240 12.41 -13.28 -8.41
N ARG A 241 12.56 -12.13 -7.71
CA ARG A 241 13.42 -12.00 -6.51
C ARG A 241 13.09 -12.98 -5.39
N ARG A 242 11.83 -13.46 -5.30
CA ARG A 242 11.44 -14.46 -4.29
C ARG A 242 12.15 -15.79 -4.46
N VAL A 243 12.47 -16.17 -5.70
CA VAL A 243 13.14 -17.41 -6.06
C VAL A 243 14.64 -17.17 -6.30
N TYR A 244 14.99 -16.00 -6.85
CA TYR A 244 16.34 -15.64 -7.22
C TYR A 244 16.71 -14.23 -6.71
N PRO A 245 17.05 -14.09 -5.43
CA PRO A 245 17.27 -12.79 -4.79
C PRO A 245 18.38 -11.94 -5.42
N SER A 246 19.43 -12.56 -5.97
CA SER A 246 20.55 -11.84 -6.60
C SER A 246 20.17 -10.99 -7.81
N ILE A 247 19.01 -11.25 -8.45
CA ILE A 247 18.52 -10.46 -9.58
C ILE A 247 17.99 -9.07 -9.17
N TRP A 248 17.73 -8.88 -7.88
CA TRP A 248 17.08 -7.67 -7.38
C TRP A 248 17.88 -6.39 -7.63
N GLY A 249 19.21 -6.44 -7.48
CA GLY A 249 20.08 -5.30 -7.79
C GLY A 249 19.96 -4.83 -9.24
N CYS A 250 19.88 -5.76 -10.20
CA CYS A 250 19.65 -5.44 -11.61
C CYS A 250 18.27 -4.82 -11.82
N ALA A 251 17.23 -5.37 -11.18
CA ALA A 251 15.87 -4.87 -11.28
C ALA A 251 15.73 -3.42 -10.75
N LEU A 252 16.30 -3.11 -9.59
CA LEU A 252 16.32 -1.76 -9.02
C LEU A 252 17.06 -0.75 -9.91
N LYS A 253 18.20 -1.15 -10.48
CA LYS A 253 18.92 -0.31 -11.44
C LYS A 253 18.04 0.03 -12.65
N ARG A 254 17.29 -0.94 -13.17
CA ARG A 254 16.37 -0.75 -14.27
C ARG A 254 15.18 0.11 -13.89
N GLN A 255 14.67 -0.02 -12.67
CA GLN A 255 13.62 0.87 -12.14
C GLN A 255 14.08 2.34 -12.09
N GLY A 256 15.28 2.59 -11.59
CA GLY A 256 15.86 3.92 -11.57
C GLY A 256 16.06 4.50 -12.98
N GLN A 257 16.45 3.69 -13.96
CA GLN A 257 16.56 4.11 -15.36
C GLN A 257 15.20 4.47 -15.96
N ALA A 258 14.17 3.65 -15.73
CA ALA A 258 12.81 3.94 -16.18
C ALA A 258 12.29 5.28 -15.61
N LEU A 259 12.48 5.51 -14.31
CA LEU A 259 12.10 6.76 -13.64
C LEU A 259 12.80 8.00 -14.25
N ALA A 260 14.11 7.91 -14.49
CA ALA A 260 14.87 9.00 -15.08
C ALA A 260 14.39 9.34 -16.50
N GLN A 261 14.01 8.32 -17.28
CA GLN A 261 13.56 8.48 -18.65
C GLN A 261 12.14 9.06 -18.77
N VAL A 262 11.23 8.77 -17.82
CA VAL A 262 9.88 9.33 -17.82
C VAL A 262 9.89 10.86 -17.91
N ASN A 263 10.76 11.54 -17.15
CA ASN A 263 10.85 12.99 -17.19
C ASN A 263 11.29 13.50 -18.58
N THR A 264 12.17 12.77 -19.24
CA THR A 264 12.61 13.11 -20.62
C THR A 264 11.50 12.92 -21.63
N LEU A 265 10.72 11.82 -21.50
CA LEU A 265 9.57 11.54 -22.35
C LEU A 265 8.47 12.60 -22.21
N LEU A 266 8.15 12.99 -20.97
CA LEU A 266 7.14 14.02 -20.69
C LEU A 266 7.53 15.42 -21.20
N GLY A 267 8.83 15.69 -21.38
CA GLY A 267 9.35 16.92 -22.00
C GLY A 267 9.15 16.96 -23.53
N ARG A 268 8.76 15.87 -24.15
CA ARG A 268 8.49 15.76 -25.60
C ARG A 268 6.98 15.71 -25.83
N SER A 269 6.49 16.53 -26.76
CA SER A 269 5.06 16.57 -27.12
C SER A 269 4.69 15.55 -28.20
N ASP A 270 5.55 14.59 -28.47
CA ASP A 270 5.32 13.55 -29.46
C ASP A 270 4.35 12.48 -28.94
N ARG A 271 3.46 12.01 -29.83
CA ARG A 271 2.42 11.02 -29.54
C ARG A 271 3.00 9.74 -28.93
N GLN A 272 4.05 9.22 -29.52
CA GLN A 272 4.70 7.98 -29.07
C GLN A 272 5.29 8.13 -27.66
N CYS A 273 5.96 9.25 -27.38
CA CYS A 273 6.56 9.55 -26.09
C CYS A 273 5.51 9.62 -24.96
N ILE A 274 4.30 10.11 -25.26
CA ILE A 274 3.20 10.19 -24.29
C ILE A 274 2.72 8.78 -23.90
N PHE A 275 2.57 7.86 -24.87
CA PHE A 275 2.23 6.47 -24.58
C PHE A 275 3.33 5.75 -23.80
N GLU A 276 4.58 5.92 -24.22
CA GLU A 276 5.73 5.35 -23.53
C GLU A 276 5.79 5.81 -22.06
N ALA A 277 5.60 7.12 -21.82
CA ALA A 277 5.54 7.67 -20.47
C ALA A 277 4.38 7.10 -19.66
N CYS A 278 3.17 7.03 -20.24
CA CYS A 278 1.98 6.49 -19.58
C CYS A 278 2.16 5.02 -19.22
N ALA A 279 2.56 4.19 -20.16
CA ALA A 279 2.82 2.76 -19.94
C ALA A 279 3.91 2.54 -18.90
N THR A 280 5.02 3.31 -18.99
CA THR A 280 6.12 3.21 -18.00
C THR A 280 5.63 3.54 -16.59
N VAL A 281 4.88 4.63 -16.41
CA VAL A 281 4.36 5.03 -15.08
C VAL A 281 3.36 4.02 -14.54
N LEU A 282 2.50 3.44 -15.38
CA LEU A 282 1.54 2.40 -14.96
C LEU A 282 2.26 1.11 -14.54
N LEU A 283 3.29 0.70 -15.27
CA LEU A 283 4.09 -0.47 -14.92
C LEU A 283 4.95 -0.23 -13.67
N LEU A 284 5.48 0.98 -13.45
CA LEU A 284 6.10 1.35 -12.17
C LEU A 284 5.11 1.25 -11.02
N CYS A 285 3.86 1.71 -11.23
CA CYS A 285 2.80 1.56 -10.24
C CYS A 285 2.55 0.07 -9.90
N LEU A 286 2.47 -0.79 -10.91
CA LEU A 286 2.33 -2.24 -10.74
C LEU A 286 3.51 -2.84 -9.96
N THR A 287 4.75 -2.46 -10.31
CA THR A 287 5.95 -2.96 -9.63
C THR A 287 5.90 -2.68 -8.13
N GLU A 288 5.55 -1.45 -7.74
CA GLU A 288 5.43 -1.04 -6.34
C GLU A 288 4.23 -1.69 -5.62
N LEU A 289 3.12 -1.91 -6.33
CA LEU A 289 1.94 -2.61 -5.78
C LEU A 289 2.27 -4.08 -5.50
N PHE A 290 2.96 -4.74 -6.41
CA PHE A 290 3.32 -6.15 -6.29
C PHE A 290 4.45 -6.40 -5.28
N ASP A 291 5.27 -5.40 -5.00
CA ASP A 291 6.18 -5.43 -3.86
C ASP A 291 5.40 -5.51 -2.54
N GLY A 292 4.32 -4.76 -2.41
CA GLY A 292 3.39 -4.79 -1.27
C GLY A 292 3.86 -3.99 -0.04
N THR A 293 5.10 -3.52 0.00
CA THR A 293 5.66 -2.75 1.13
C THR A 293 5.65 -1.26 0.89
N SER A 294 5.84 -0.85 -0.35
CA SER A 294 6.01 0.53 -0.78
C SER A 294 4.70 1.32 -0.74
N LYS A 295 4.79 2.62 -0.49
CA LYS A 295 3.69 3.58 -0.64
C LYS A 295 3.85 4.46 -1.89
N VAL A 296 4.93 4.26 -2.62
CA VAL A 296 5.32 5.10 -3.77
C VAL A 296 4.35 4.92 -4.94
N TRP A 297 3.70 3.76 -5.05
CA TRP A 297 2.67 3.51 -6.05
C TRP A 297 1.60 4.61 -6.15
N LYS A 298 1.30 5.30 -5.05
CA LYS A 298 0.33 6.42 -5.02
C LYS A 298 0.76 7.59 -5.89
N TRP A 299 2.05 7.85 -5.97
CA TRP A 299 2.61 8.92 -6.79
C TRP A 299 2.61 8.53 -8.26
N HIS A 300 2.94 7.28 -8.57
CA HIS A 300 2.85 6.76 -9.94
C HIS A 300 1.41 6.79 -10.45
N LEU A 301 0.45 6.37 -9.63
CA LEU A 301 -0.96 6.41 -10.00
C LEU A 301 -1.47 7.85 -10.22
N LYS A 302 -1.05 8.82 -9.40
CA LYS A 302 -1.35 10.23 -9.62
C LYS A 302 -0.70 10.78 -10.89
N ALA A 303 0.53 10.41 -11.16
CA ALA A 303 1.23 10.81 -12.38
C ALA A 303 0.52 10.25 -13.62
N ALA A 304 0.14 8.96 -13.59
CA ALA A 304 -0.67 8.37 -14.66
C ALA A 304 -1.99 9.12 -14.86
N SER A 305 -2.72 9.45 -13.78
CA SER A 305 -3.94 10.26 -13.85
C SER A 305 -3.71 11.62 -14.51
N ALA A 306 -2.60 12.28 -14.22
CA ALA A 306 -2.25 13.58 -14.82
C ALA A 306 -1.96 13.44 -16.34
N ILE A 307 -1.25 12.40 -16.74
CA ILE A 307 -0.98 12.09 -18.15
C ILE A 307 -2.30 11.81 -18.88
N LEU A 308 -3.15 10.95 -18.34
CA LEU A 308 -4.43 10.56 -18.94
C LEU A 308 -5.40 11.73 -19.09
N LYS A 309 -5.37 12.69 -18.18
CA LYS A 309 -6.18 13.93 -18.24
C LYS A 309 -5.60 14.98 -19.19
N SER A 310 -4.38 14.81 -19.68
CA SER A 310 -3.76 15.77 -20.56
C SER A 310 -4.47 15.82 -21.93
N PRO A 311 -4.64 17.01 -22.54
CA PRO A 311 -5.24 17.11 -23.89
C PRO A 311 -4.47 16.30 -24.93
N ALA A 312 -3.15 16.21 -24.77
CA ALA A 312 -2.29 15.44 -25.65
C ALA A 312 -2.63 13.95 -25.64
N PHE A 313 -2.92 13.35 -24.47
CA PHE A 313 -3.36 11.96 -24.36
C PHE A 313 -4.81 11.77 -24.85
N GLN A 314 -5.70 12.69 -24.52
CA GLN A 314 -7.12 12.62 -24.93
C GLN A 314 -7.30 12.63 -26.46
N ASN A 315 -6.41 13.32 -27.18
CA ASN A 315 -6.40 13.33 -28.66
C ASN A 315 -5.95 11.99 -29.29
N LEU A 316 -5.54 11.01 -28.47
CA LEU A 316 -5.10 9.69 -28.91
C LEU A 316 -6.18 8.60 -28.77
N ALA A 317 -7.40 8.98 -28.41
CA ALA A 317 -8.53 8.06 -28.25
C ALA A 317 -8.70 7.15 -29.47
N SER A 318 -9.13 5.91 -29.23
CA SER A 318 -9.42 4.88 -30.24
C SER A 318 -8.22 4.06 -30.75
N THR A 319 -7.08 4.03 -30.04
CA THR A 319 -6.00 3.06 -30.32
C THR A 319 -5.96 1.95 -29.28
N ASP A 320 -5.37 0.80 -29.62
CA ASP A 320 -5.21 -0.32 -28.70
C ASP A 320 -4.33 0.05 -27.50
N GLU A 321 -3.29 0.84 -27.72
CA GLU A 321 -2.41 1.35 -26.66
C GLU A 321 -3.18 2.31 -25.72
N TRP A 322 -4.04 3.16 -26.28
CA TRP A 322 -4.91 4.03 -25.50
C TRP A 322 -5.87 3.21 -24.65
N THR A 323 -6.52 2.20 -25.22
CA THR A 323 -7.44 1.28 -24.53
C THR A 323 -6.71 0.54 -23.41
N PHE A 324 -5.50 0.04 -23.67
CA PHE A 324 -4.66 -0.61 -22.67
C PHE A 324 -4.35 0.30 -21.47
N CYS A 325 -3.86 1.52 -21.74
CA CYS A 325 -3.50 2.46 -20.68
C CYS A 325 -4.71 2.87 -19.82
N ILE A 326 -5.85 3.16 -20.45
CA ILE A 326 -7.09 3.53 -19.75
C ILE A 326 -7.61 2.36 -18.91
N SER A 327 -7.68 1.16 -19.49
CA SER A 327 -8.20 -0.03 -18.79
C SER A 327 -7.32 -0.41 -17.61
N LEU A 328 -5.99 -0.42 -17.81
CA LEU A 328 -5.06 -0.72 -16.72
C LEU A 328 -5.10 0.35 -15.62
N PHE A 329 -5.16 1.63 -15.99
CA PHE A 329 -5.31 2.71 -15.02
C PHE A 329 -6.61 2.58 -14.23
N HIS A 330 -7.76 2.36 -14.91
CA HIS A 330 -9.06 2.20 -14.27
C HIS A 330 -9.06 1.04 -13.26
N TYR A 331 -8.51 -0.11 -13.66
CA TYR A 331 -8.34 -1.26 -12.77
C TYR A 331 -7.53 -0.89 -11.51
N LEU A 332 -6.35 -0.29 -11.69
CA LEU A 332 -5.46 0.07 -10.58
C LEU A 332 -6.05 1.17 -9.69
N ASP A 333 -6.72 2.16 -10.28
CA ASP A 333 -7.34 3.25 -9.52
C ASP A 333 -8.50 2.73 -8.67
N ALA A 334 -9.39 1.91 -9.23
CA ALA A 334 -10.50 1.30 -8.52
C ALA A 334 -10.01 0.45 -7.33
N MET A 335 -9.07 -0.48 -7.56
CA MET A 335 -8.50 -1.33 -6.51
C MET A 335 -7.75 -0.52 -5.45
N SER A 336 -7.08 0.56 -5.84
CA SER A 336 -6.38 1.44 -4.90
C SER A 336 -7.32 2.19 -3.95
N THR A 337 -8.61 2.39 -4.31
CA THR A 337 -9.61 3.07 -3.47
C THR A 337 -9.81 2.36 -2.14
N ILE A 338 -9.68 1.03 -2.10
CA ILE A 338 -9.72 0.22 -0.87
C ILE A 338 -8.70 0.74 0.15
N SER A 339 -7.53 1.10 -0.34
CA SER A 339 -6.40 1.56 0.47
C SER A 339 -6.42 3.06 0.73
N ARG A 340 -6.95 3.84 -0.18
CA ARG A 340 -7.01 5.31 -0.06
C ARG A 340 -8.26 5.79 0.67
N CYS A 341 -9.35 5.05 0.60
CA CYS A 341 -10.70 5.48 1.01
C CYS A 341 -11.02 6.88 0.44
N LYS A 342 -10.78 7.07 -0.85
CA LYS A 342 -11.01 8.31 -1.59
C LYS A 342 -11.68 7.98 -2.92
N ALA A 343 -12.27 8.99 -3.54
CA ALA A 343 -12.79 8.87 -4.90
C ALA A 343 -11.72 8.35 -5.87
N PRO A 344 -12.13 7.61 -6.90
CA PRO A 344 -11.27 7.33 -8.05
C PRO A 344 -10.67 8.63 -8.61
N LEU A 345 -9.41 8.58 -9.08
CA LEU A 345 -8.66 9.79 -9.46
C LEU A 345 -9.18 10.46 -10.74
N LEU A 346 -9.91 9.72 -11.56
CA LEU A 346 -10.57 10.31 -12.75
C LEU A 346 -11.87 11.03 -12.40
N HIS A 347 -12.48 10.78 -11.24
CA HIS A 347 -13.60 11.56 -10.74
C HIS A 347 -13.13 12.92 -10.22
N ASN A 348 -13.87 13.97 -10.57
CA ASN A 348 -13.44 15.34 -10.28
C ASN A 348 -13.80 15.84 -8.89
N SER A 349 -14.49 15.04 -8.04
CA SER A 349 -14.95 15.53 -6.75
C SER A 349 -15.17 14.42 -5.72
N ASP A 350 -14.81 14.76 -4.48
CA ASP A 350 -15.08 13.98 -3.26
C ASP A 350 -16.47 14.37 -2.66
N SER A 351 -17.38 14.99 -3.43
CA SER A 351 -18.66 15.46 -2.94
C SER A 351 -19.71 14.36 -2.88
N MET A 352 -20.45 14.26 -1.77
CA MET A 352 -21.58 13.35 -1.63
C MET A 352 -22.71 13.68 -2.63
N ALA A 353 -22.92 14.96 -2.96
CA ALA A 353 -23.90 15.37 -3.95
C ALA A 353 -23.56 14.88 -5.36
N GLU A 354 -22.27 14.86 -5.72
CA GLU A 354 -21.80 14.29 -6.98
C GLU A 354 -21.85 12.78 -6.99
N LEU A 355 -21.61 12.12 -5.84
CA LEU A 355 -21.82 10.69 -5.71
C LEU A 355 -23.28 10.34 -6.03
N THR A 356 -24.25 11.02 -5.42
CA THR A 356 -25.69 10.79 -5.69
C THR A 356 -26.06 11.13 -7.13
N THR A 357 -25.44 12.14 -7.73
CA THR A 357 -25.66 12.51 -9.13
C THR A 357 -25.04 11.49 -10.09
N SER A 358 -23.83 11.00 -9.79
CA SER A 358 -23.16 9.95 -10.56
C SER A 358 -23.89 8.60 -10.43
N LEU A 359 -24.46 8.33 -9.25
CA LEU A 359 -25.34 7.18 -9.05
C LEU A 359 -26.63 7.26 -9.88
N ARG A 360 -27.13 8.46 -10.19
CA ARG A 360 -28.33 8.67 -11.02
C ARG A 360 -28.05 8.68 -12.52
N ARG A 361 -26.81 9.01 -12.93
CA ARG A 361 -26.42 8.95 -14.34
C ARG A 361 -26.01 7.52 -14.67
N ASN A 362 -26.75 6.89 -15.58
CA ASN A 362 -26.43 5.58 -16.16
C ASN A 362 -25.24 5.67 -17.14
N SER A 363 -24.23 6.42 -16.83
CA SER A 363 -23.04 6.54 -17.64
C SER A 363 -21.83 5.98 -16.93
N VAL A 364 -21.79 4.63 -16.83
CA VAL A 364 -20.51 3.99 -17.11
C VAL A 364 -20.26 4.34 -18.59
N PRO A 365 -19.17 5.01 -18.98
CA PRO A 365 -18.78 4.99 -20.38
C PRO A 365 -18.78 3.51 -20.74
N GLU A 366 -19.58 3.09 -21.69
CA GLU A 366 -19.38 1.82 -22.35
C GLU A 366 -17.94 1.87 -22.86
N LEU A 367 -17.04 1.41 -22.01
CA LEU A 367 -15.73 0.97 -22.45
C LEU A 367 -16.12 -0.24 -23.31
N GLU A 368 -16.25 0.01 -24.61
CA GLU A 368 -16.63 -1.00 -25.58
C GLU A 368 -15.89 -2.28 -25.22
N ARG A 369 -16.61 -3.38 -25.04
CA ARG A 369 -16.05 -4.68 -24.67
C ARG A 369 -15.02 -5.09 -25.72
N SER A 370 -13.82 -4.57 -25.60
CA SER A 370 -12.66 -5.03 -26.33
C SER A 370 -12.15 -6.30 -25.66
N GLN A 371 -11.77 -7.28 -26.45
CA GLN A 371 -11.14 -8.51 -25.96
C GLN A 371 -9.89 -8.22 -25.12
N SER A 372 -9.22 -7.10 -25.35
CA SER A 372 -8.11 -6.59 -24.56
C SER A 372 -8.54 -6.18 -23.14
N THR A 373 -9.72 -5.58 -23.00
CA THR A 373 -10.28 -5.17 -21.71
C THR A 373 -10.58 -6.38 -20.83
N ASP A 374 -11.19 -7.43 -21.38
CA ASP A 374 -11.49 -8.67 -20.65
C ASP A 374 -10.22 -9.36 -20.15
N ALA A 375 -9.12 -9.26 -20.87
CA ALA A 375 -7.83 -9.82 -20.48
C ALA A 375 -7.17 -9.08 -19.29
N ILE A 376 -7.53 -7.82 -19.02
CA ILE A 376 -7.05 -7.06 -17.85
C ILE A 376 -7.94 -7.34 -16.64
N TYR A 377 -9.25 -7.25 -16.79
CA TYR A 377 -10.19 -7.34 -15.66
C TYR A 377 -10.52 -8.78 -15.26
N GLY A 378 -10.76 -9.65 -16.22
CA GLY A 378 -11.16 -11.04 -16.02
C GLY A 378 -12.60 -11.24 -15.53
N ILE A 379 -13.24 -10.17 -15.05
CA ILE A 379 -14.63 -10.07 -14.61
C ILE A 379 -15.20 -8.73 -15.09
N SER A 380 -16.51 -8.50 -14.90
CA SER A 380 -17.14 -7.26 -15.38
C SER A 380 -16.45 -5.99 -14.85
N PRO A 381 -16.05 -5.05 -15.71
CA PRO A 381 -15.49 -3.75 -15.31
C PRO A 381 -16.39 -2.94 -14.38
N ALA A 382 -17.72 -3.08 -14.50
CA ALA A 382 -18.69 -2.39 -13.63
C ALA A 382 -18.49 -2.68 -12.13
N LEU A 383 -17.99 -3.87 -11.78
CA LEU A 383 -17.69 -4.22 -10.38
C LEU A 383 -16.59 -3.34 -9.79
N PHE A 384 -15.63 -2.93 -10.59
CA PHE A 384 -14.56 -2.03 -10.14
C PHE A 384 -15.08 -0.61 -9.90
N ASP A 385 -16.07 -0.14 -10.69
CA ASP A 385 -16.77 1.12 -10.44
C ASP A 385 -17.56 1.06 -9.13
N PHE A 386 -18.31 -0.01 -8.89
CA PHE A 386 -19.04 -0.20 -7.62
C PHE A 386 -18.09 -0.21 -6.43
N LEU A 387 -16.94 -0.90 -6.54
CA LEU A 387 -15.92 -0.89 -5.51
C LEU A 387 -15.39 0.51 -5.23
N GLY A 388 -15.13 1.30 -6.26
CA GLY A 388 -14.73 2.69 -6.16
C GLY A 388 -15.76 3.54 -5.40
N MET A 389 -17.05 3.37 -5.71
CA MET A 389 -18.15 4.08 -5.06
C MET A 389 -18.34 3.67 -3.58
N VAL A 390 -18.23 2.38 -3.25
CA VAL A 390 -18.28 1.90 -1.85
C VAL A 390 -17.16 2.53 -1.02
N ASN A 391 -15.95 2.61 -1.57
CA ASN A 391 -14.83 3.19 -0.84
C ASN A 391 -14.89 4.75 -0.79
N LEU A 392 -15.52 5.40 -1.77
CA LEU A 392 -15.87 6.82 -1.66
C LEU A 392 -16.87 7.05 -0.54
N LEU A 393 -17.89 6.21 -0.43
CA LEU A 393 -18.85 6.26 0.68
C LEU A 393 -18.14 6.05 2.03
N ALA A 394 -17.17 5.13 2.09
CA ALA A 394 -16.35 4.91 3.28
C ALA A 394 -15.59 6.17 3.74
N ASN A 395 -15.14 7.03 2.82
CA ASN A 395 -14.54 8.33 3.15
C ASN A 395 -15.51 9.29 3.85
N HIS A 396 -16.80 9.16 3.58
CA HIS A 396 -17.83 9.99 4.18
C HIS A 396 -18.36 9.46 5.53
N ARG A 397 -17.96 8.25 5.94
CA ARG A 397 -18.40 7.64 7.20
C ARG A 397 -18.21 8.52 8.43
N SER A 398 -17.09 9.24 8.51
CA SER A 398 -16.76 10.14 9.62
C SER A 398 -17.55 11.46 9.60
N LYS A 399 -18.26 11.75 8.52
CA LYS A 399 -19.08 12.95 8.34
C LYS A 399 -20.54 12.75 8.78
N ARG A 400 -20.89 11.57 9.26
CA ARG A 400 -22.19 11.20 9.85
C ARG A 400 -22.28 11.79 11.27
N VAL A 401 -22.56 13.08 11.38
CA VAL A 401 -22.52 13.82 12.65
C VAL A 401 -23.91 14.21 13.16
N ASP A 402 -24.91 14.20 12.28
CA ASP A 402 -26.31 14.54 12.57
C ASP A 402 -27.26 13.65 11.77
N GLU A 403 -28.55 13.74 12.06
CA GLU A 403 -29.59 12.91 11.45
C GLU A 403 -29.71 13.13 9.93
N LEU A 404 -29.53 14.35 9.44
CA LEU A 404 -29.61 14.65 8.01
C LEU A 404 -28.44 14.02 7.25
N SER A 405 -27.23 14.10 7.80
CA SER A 405 -26.05 13.46 7.21
C SER A 405 -26.13 11.93 7.26
N GLU A 406 -26.76 11.37 8.31
CA GLU A 406 -27.03 9.93 8.42
C GLU A 406 -28.03 9.47 7.37
N ILE A 407 -29.16 10.20 7.21
CA ILE A 407 -30.17 9.89 6.18
C ILE A 407 -29.54 9.97 4.79
N GLY A 408 -28.80 11.05 4.48
CA GLY A 408 -28.12 11.21 3.20
C GLY A 408 -27.13 10.08 2.91
N PHE A 409 -26.37 9.66 3.91
CA PHE A 409 -25.41 8.55 3.80
C PHE A 409 -26.12 7.21 3.53
N ARG A 410 -27.18 6.87 4.29
CA ARG A 410 -27.97 5.65 4.10
C ARG A 410 -28.70 5.65 2.75
N THR A 411 -29.23 6.78 2.33
CA THR A 411 -29.84 6.92 0.99
C THR A 411 -28.84 6.64 -0.12
N ALA A 412 -27.61 7.17 -0.03
CA ALA A 412 -26.56 6.90 -0.99
C ALA A 412 -26.14 5.41 -1.00
N ALA A 413 -26.09 4.78 0.19
CA ALA A 413 -25.81 3.35 0.31
C ALA A 413 -26.90 2.50 -0.36
N SER A 414 -28.19 2.78 -0.09
CA SER A 414 -29.32 2.07 -0.69
C SER A 414 -29.37 2.25 -2.21
N HIS A 415 -29.08 3.43 -2.73
CA HIS A 415 -28.98 3.64 -4.18
C HIS A 415 -27.87 2.80 -4.81
N LEU A 416 -26.73 2.68 -4.13
CA LEU A 416 -25.64 1.85 -4.61
C LEU A 416 -26.01 0.37 -4.61
N GLU A 417 -26.68 -0.12 -3.56
CA GLU A 417 -27.18 -1.47 -3.44
C GLU A 417 -28.17 -1.81 -4.57
N ASN A 418 -29.17 -0.96 -4.81
CA ASN A 418 -30.13 -1.11 -5.91
C ASN A 418 -29.43 -1.17 -7.27
N ARG A 419 -28.39 -0.37 -7.52
CA ARG A 419 -27.63 -0.41 -8.77
C ARG A 419 -26.85 -1.71 -8.93
N ILE A 420 -26.33 -2.28 -7.86
CA ILE A 420 -25.68 -3.60 -7.91
C ILE A 420 -26.72 -4.66 -8.24
N ASP A 421 -27.96 -4.56 -7.71
CA ASP A 421 -29.04 -5.49 -8.01
C ASP A 421 -29.53 -5.38 -9.46
N GLU A 422 -29.70 -4.17 -9.96
CA GLU A 422 -30.03 -3.89 -11.37
C GLU A 422 -28.95 -4.46 -12.31
N TRP A 423 -27.67 -4.14 -12.02
CA TRP A 423 -26.55 -4.66 -12.80
C TRP A 423 -26.53 -6.21 -12.78
N ARG A 424 -26.77 -6.85 -11.64
CA ARG A 424 -26.79 -8.32 -11.55
C ARG A 424 -27.90 -8.92 -12.41
N THR A 425 -29.09 -8.33 -12.38
CA THR A 425 -30.21 -8.78 -13.18
C THR A 425 -29.93 -8.68 -14.69
N ASP A 426 -29.34 -7.55 -15.13
CA ASP A 426 -28.95 -7.36 -16.52
C ASP A 426 -27.82 -8.31 -16.93
N HIS A 427 -26.85 -8.51 -16.04
CA HIS A 427 -25.71 -9.41 -16.26
C HIS A 427 -26.16 -10.86 -16.46
N ASP A 428 -27.08 -11.35 -15.64
CA ASP A 428 -27.61 -12.72 -15.72
C ASP A 428 -28.39 -12.97 -17.02
N GLN A 429 -29.00 -11.92 -17.59
CA GLN A 429 -29.76 -12.02 -18.85
C GLN A 429 -28.88 -11.95 -20.11
N MET A 430 -27.76 -11.24 -20.05
CA MET A 430 -27.01 -10.86 -21.25
C MET A 430 -25.71 -11.62 -21.46
N THR A 431 -25.23 -12.40 -20.46
CA THR A 431 -23.84 -12.86 -20.51
C THR A 431 -23.76 -14.39 -20.30
N GLU A 432 -23.35 -15.10 -21.35
CA GLU A 432 -22.85 -16.47 -21.22
C GLU A 432 -21.35 -16.43 -20.87
N LEU A 433 -21.03 -16.44 -19.59
CA LEU A 433 -19.66 -16.53 -19.10
C LEU A 433 -19.23 -17.97 -18.90
N GLY A 434 -17.94 -18.25 -19.04
CA GLY A 434 -17.38 -19.51 -18.55
C GLY A 434 -17.58 -19.66 -17.05
N ALA A 435 -17.80 -20.90 -16.58
CA ALA A 435 -18.13 -21.19 -15.19
C ALA A 435 -17.17 -20.58 -14.15
N GLU A 436 -15.86 -20.54 -14.42
CA GLU A 436 -14.85 -19.95 -13.53
C GLU A 436 -15.00 -18.43 -13.43
N THR A 437 -15.24 -17.75 -14.56
CA THR A 437 -15.47 -16.30 -14.61
C THR A 437 -16.72 -15.90 -13.87
N GLU A 438 -17.82 -16.67 -14.04
CA GLU A 438 -19.07 -16.40 -13.32
C GLU A 438 -18.90 -16.57 -11.81
N ARG A 439 -18.18 -17.60 -11.36
CA ARG A 439 -17.88 -17.78 -9.94
C ARG A 439 -17.01 -16.69 -9.37
N ALA A 440 -16.00 -16.22 -10.13
CA ALA A 440 -15.17 -15.10 -9.72
C ALA A 440 -15.98 -13.79 -9.67
N THR A 441 -16.88 -13.58 -10.63
CA THR A 441 -17.83 -12.45 -10.67
C THR A 441 -18.72 -12.46 -9.43
N THR A 442 -19.32 -13.60 -9.10
CA THR A 442 -20.16 -13.78 -7.90
C THR A 442 -19.37 -13.53 -6.61
N ALA A 443 -18.17 -14.10 -6.49
CA ALA A 443 -17.32 -13.89 -5.31
C ALA A 443 -16.94 -12.40 -5.13
N PHE A 444 -16.62 -11.72 -6.23
CA PHE A 444 -16.23 -10.31 -6.20
C PHE A 444 -17.43 -9.39 -5.88
N GLU A 445 -18.58 -9.63 -6.48
CA GLU A 445 -19.84 -8.94 -6.18
C GLU A 445 -20.19 -9.03 -4.70
N TRP A 446 -20.23 -10.25 -4.14
CA TRP A 446 -20.54 -10.43 -2.73
C TRP A 446 -19.51 -9.84 -1.79
N ALA A 447 -18.24 -9.77 -2.21
CA ALA A 447 -17.21 -9.03 -1.47
C ALA A 447 -17.48 -7.52 -1.46
N ILE A 448 -17.96 -6.94 -2.57
CA ILE A 448 -18.39 -5.53 -2.64
C ILE A 448 -19.59 -5.30 -1.71
N ARG A 449 -20.62 -6.17 -1.74
CA ARG A 449 -21.80 -6.08 -0.88
C ARG A 449 -21.42 -6.18 0.61
N LEU A 450 -20.54 -7.12 0.95
CA LEU A 450 -20.02 -7.24 2.31
C LEU A 450 -19.22 -6.00 2.73
N ARG A 451 -18.41 -5.44 1.82
CA ARG A 451 -17.70 -4.19 2.08
C ARG A 451 -18.65 -3.01 2.27
N LEU A 452 -19.71 -2.91 1.49
CA LEU A 452 -20.76 -1.90 1.64
C LEU A 452 -21.43 -2.01 3.02
N HIS A 453 -21.81 -3.22 3.42
CA HIS A 453 -22.36 -3.49 4.74
C HIS A 453 -21.39 -3.07 5.87
N GLN A 454 -20.11 -3.40 5.77
CA GLN A 454 -19.09 -2.96 6.75
C GLN A 454 -18.97 -1.43 6.84
N VAL A 455 -19.15 -0.74 5.73
CA VAL A 455 -19.09 0.74 5.67
C VAL A 455 -20.33 1.35 6.33
N VAL A 456 -21.50 0.78 6.16
CA VAL A 456 -22.78 1.29 6.67
C VAL A 456 -23.02 0.89 8.12
N GLU A 457 -23.00 -0.41 8.40
CA GLU A 457 -23.40 -0.98 9.70
C GLU A 457 -22.19 -1.27 10.62
N GLY A 458 -21.03 -1.53 10.07
CA GLY A 458 -19.81 -1.83 10.83
C GLY A 458 -19.29 -3.25 10.63
N TYR A 459 -18.42 -3.68 11.56
CA TYR A 459 -17.68 -4.95 11.43
C TYR A 459 -18.22 -6.03 12.37
N ASP A 460 -19.54 -6.19 12.46
CA ASP A 460 -20.14 -7.27 13.25
C ASP A 460 -20.10 -8.61 12.46
N PRO A 461 -19.27 -9.57 12.88
CA PRO A 461 -19.13 -10.85 12.18
C PRO A 461 -20.27 -11.82 12.44
N LEU A 462 -21.14 -11.55 13.42
CA LEU A 462 -22.30 -12.38 13.78
C LEU A 462 -23.57 -11.99 13.02
N HIS A 463 -23.53 -10.89 12.29
CA HIS A 463 -24.69 -10.43 11.53
C HIS A 463 -25.05 -11.44 10.42
N PRO A 464 -26.34 -11.85 10.26
CA PRO A 464 -26.75 -12.87 9.29
C PRO A 464 -26.34 -12.57 7.84
N PHE A 465 -26.35 -11.29 7.45
CA PHE A 465 -25.88 -10.87 6.13
C PHE A 465 -24.39 -11.13 5.94
N VAL A 466 -23.58 -10.90 6.96
CA VAL A 466 -22.12 -11.14 6.94
C VAL A 466 -21.85 -12.63 6.78
N GLU A 467 -22.54 -13.47 7.56
CA GLU A 467 -22.43 -14.94 7.48
C GLU A 467 -22.78 -15.47 6.10
N ARG A 468 -23.93 -15.00 5.54
CA ARG A 468 -24.35 -15.36 4.18
C ARG A 468 -23.32 -14.94 3.13
N SER A 469 -22.81 -13.70 3.25
CA SER A 469 -21.82 -13.17 2.30
C SER A 469 -20.53 -13.99 2.32
N ILE A 470 -20.00 -14.31 3.51
CA ILE A 470 -18.82 -15.16 3.65
C ILE A 470 -19.03 -16.53 3.00
N THR A 471 -20.16 -17.17 3.27
CA THR A 471 -20.51 -18.47 2.70
C THR A 471 -20.52 -18.39 1.18
N THR A 472 -21.26 -17.44 0.60
CA THR A 472 -21.36 -17.29 -0.86
C THR A 472 -19.99 -17.03 -1.51
N ILE A 473 -19.15 -16.19 -0.90
CA ILE A 473 -17.81 -15.91 -1.41
C ILE A 473 -16.95 -17.17 -1.40
N LEU A 474 -16.88 -17.86 -0.26
CA LEU A 474 -16.01 -19.03 -0.10
C LEU A 474 -16.46 -20.23 -0.94
N ASP A 475 -17.76 -20.48 -1.03
CA ASP A 475 -18.32 -21.55 -1.88
C ASP A 475 -18.01 -21.30 -3.36
N SER A 476 -18.10 -20.03 -3.80
CA SER A 476 -17.73 -19.65 -5.17
C SER A 476 -16.23 -19.85 -5.42
N VAL A 477 -15.37 -19.44 -4.47
CA VAL A 477 -13.91 -19.58 -4.59
C VAL A 477 -13.47 -21.03 -4.60
N GLN A 478 -14.10 -21.91 -3.81
CA GLN A 478 -13.77 -23.34 -3.77
C GLN A 478 -14.00 -24.05 -5.10
N GLN A 479 -14.95 -23.57 -5.87
CA GLN A 479 -15.29 -24.15 -7.17
C GLN A 479 -14.39 -23.65 -8.32
N ILE A 480 -13.46 -22.72 -8.04
CA ILE A 480 -12.49 -22.24 -9.01
C ILE A 480 -11.19 -23.04 -8.84
N PRO A 481 -10.70 -23.73 -9.90
CA PRO A 481 -9.45 -24.46 -9.84
C PRO A 481 -8.26 -23.58 -9.42
N TYR A 482 -7.27 -24.19 -8.82
CA TYR A 482 -5.98 -23.51 -8.57
C TYR A 482 -5.29 -23.17 -9.90
N ALA A 483 -4.55 -22.07 -9.92
CA ALA A 483 -3.89 -21.53 -11.10
C ALA A 483 -4.86 -21.18 -12.26
N SER A 484 -6.14 -20.99 -11.97
CA SER A 484 -7.10 -20.44 -12.92
C SER A 484 -6.70 -19.01 -13.34
N ARG A 485 -7.04 -18.63 -14.59
CA ARG A 485 -6.83 -17.28 -15.11
C ARG A 485 -7.49 -16.17 -14.27
N VAL A 486 -8.60 -16.48 -13.58
CA VAL A 486 -9.32 -15.53 -12.72
C VAL A 486 -8.80 -15.51 -11.29
N GLU A 487 -7.77 -16.31 -10.97
CA GLU A 487 -7.23 -16.42 -9.59
C GLU A 487 -6.79 -15.07 -9.02
N GLY A 488 -6.21 -14.18 -9.83
CA GLY A 488 -5.84 -12.84 -9.39
C GLY A 488 -7.02 -11.97 -8.95
N CYS A 489 -8.24 -12.23 -9.45
CA CYS A 489 -9.46 -11.53 -9.03
C CYS A 489 -9.91 -11.96 -7.62
N LEU A 490 -9.41 -13.08 -7.09
CA LEU A 490 -9.86 -13.66 -5.82
C LEU A 490 -9.23 -13.03 -4.58
N LEU A 491 -8.15 -12.26 -4.73
CA LEU A 491 -7.43 -11.70 -3.60
C LEU A 491 -8.32 -10.78 -2.74
N PHE A 492 -9.04 -9.86 -3.36
CA PHE A 492 -9.96 -8.97 -2.66
C PHE A 492 -11.11 -9.73 -1.98
N PRO A 493 -11.87 -10.61 -2.65
CA PRO A 493 -12.89 -11.45 -2.01
C PRO A 493 -12.39 -12.26 -0.83
N LEU A 494 -11.23 -12.92 -0.96
CA LEU A 494 -10.62 -13.72 0.09
C LEU A 494 -10.25 -12.88 1.33
N VAL A 495 -9.71 -11.67 1.12
CA VAL A 495 -9.36 -10.77 2.23
C VAL A 495 -10.61 -10.29 2.95
N ILE A 496 -11.65 -9.90 2.23
CA ILE A 496 -12.90 -9.40 2.84
C ILE A 496 -13.62 -10.51 3.61
N ALA A 497 -13.79 -11.68 3.00
CA ALA A 497 -14.42 -12.84 3.66
C ALA A 497 -13.57 -13.34 4.84
N GLY A 498 -12.27 -13.50 4.65
CA GLY A 498 -11.34 -13.97 5.68
C GLY A 498 -11.28 -13.04 6.88
N SER A 499 -11.28 -11.71 6.65
CA SER A 499 -11.25 -10.71 7.73
C SER A 499 -12.51 -10.73 8.61
N SER A 500 -13.63 -11.18 8.07
CA SER A 500 -14.91 -11.26 8.79
C SER A 500 -15.19 -12.66 9.34
N SER A 501 -14.38 -13.67 8.99
CA SER A 501 -14.58 -15.06 9.41
C SER A 501 -14.17 -15.29 10.86
N ILE A 502 -15.06 -15.91 11.66
CA ILE A 502 -14.78 -16.36 13.04
C ILE A 502 -14.33 -17.82 13.02
N SER A 503 -14.95 -18.65 12.18
CA SER A 503 -14.67 -20.08 12.09
C SER A 503 -13.22 -20.36 11.72
N MET A 504 -12.56 -21.23 12.50
CA MET A 504 -11.19 -21.67 12.23
C MET A 504 -11.07 -22.38 10.90
N GLU A 505 -12.05 -23.16 10.54
CA GLU A 505 -12.12 -23.90 9.27
C GLU A 505 -12.08 -22.93 8.08
N ARG A 506 -12.94 -21.90 8.08
CA ARG A 506 -12.96 -20.87 7.04
C ARG A 506 -11.65 -20.07 6.97
N ARG A 507 -11.06 -19.74 8.14
CA ARG A 507 -9.75 -19.07 8.19
C ARG A 507 -8.65 -19.93 7.58
N MET A 508 -8.66 -21.24 7.85
CA MET A 508 -7.71 -22.18 7.27
C MET A 508 -7.88 -22.29 5.76
N MET A 509 -9.12 -22.40 5.25
CA MET A 509 -9.42 -22.41 3.81
C MET A 509 -8.90 -21.14 3.11
N VAL A 510 -9.17 -19.95 3.67
CA VAL A 510 -8.66 -18.68 3.12
C VAL A 510 -7.14 -18.65 3.13
N LYS A 511 -6.52 -19.07 4.24
CA LYS A 511 -5.05 -19.12 4.35
C LYS A 511 -4.43 -20.07 3.33
N GLU A 512 -4.99 -21.26 3.18
CA GLU A 512 -4.54 -22.24 2.19
C GLU A 512 -4.62 -21.66 0.77
N ARG A 513 -5.78 -21.09 0.38
CA ARG A 513 -5.93 -20.50 -0.95
C ARG A 513 -4.89 -19.39 -1.20
N LEU A 514 -4.68 -18.49 -0.23
CA LEU A 514 -3.67 -17.44 -0.35
C LEU A 514 -2.25 -18.00 -0.47
N MET A 515 -1.91 -19.06 0.28
CA MET A 515 -0.61 -19.72 0.16
C MET A 515 -0.39 -20.35 -1.22
N VAL A 516 -1.44 -20.91 -1.81
CA VAL A 516 -1.37 -21.41 -3.19
C VAL A 516 -1.18 -20.25 -4.15
N MET A 517 -1.96 -19.16 -4.03
CA MET A 517 -1.81 -17.96 -4.85
C MET A 517 -0.41 -17.32 -4.75
N GLU A 518 0.22 -17.35 -3.57
CA GLU A 518 1.61 -16.89 -3.40
C GLU A 518 2.60 -17.68 -4.29
N ASN A 519 2.30 -18.94 -4.59
CA ASN A 519 3.15 -19.79 -5.41
C ASN A 519 2.75 -19.78 -6.90
N THR A 520 1.46 -19.70 -7.21
CA THR A 520 0.94 -19.71 -8.58
C THR A 520 1.12 -18.36 -9.27
N LEU A 521 0.81 -17.26 -8.59
CA LEU A 521 0.95 -15.90 -9.10
C LEU A 521 2.33 -15.27 -8.80
N GLY A 522 2.96 -15.65 -7.69
CA GLY A 522 4.34 -15.26 -7.37
C GLY A 522 4.54 -13.81 -6.88
N PHE A 523 3.51 -12.99 -6.73
CA PHE A 523 3.62 -11.58 -6.33
C PHE A 523 3.64 -11.38 -4.81
N GLY A 524 4.51 -10.49 -4.33
CA GLY A 524 4.76 -10.27 -2.90
C GLY A 524 3.56 -9.74 -2.11
N HIS A 525 2.72 -8.89 -2.70
CA HIS A 525 1.56 -8.30 -2.03
C HIS A 525 0.56 -9.35 -1.51
N ILE A 526 0.49 -10.53 -2.12
CA ILE A 526 -0.39 -11.64 -1.67
C ILE A 526 0.07 -12.15 -0.30
N GLN A 527 1.37 -12.30 -0.11
CA GLN A 527 1.94 -12.67 1.20
C GLN A 527 1.59 -11.65 2.28
N TYR A 528 1.69 -10.34 1.97
CA TYR A 528 1.32 -9.29 2.92
C TYR A 528 -0.18 -9.25 3.19
N ALA A 529 -1.03 -9.57 2.21
CA ALA A 529 -2.47 -9.73 2.42
C ALA A 529 -2.76 -10.89 3.39
N ARG A 530 -2.07 -12.02 3.28
CA ARG A 530 -2.17 -13.13 4.24
C ARG A 530 -1.69 -12.74 5.63
N GLN A 531 -0.55 -12.07 5.75
CA GLN A 531 -0.03 -11.57 7.03
C GLN A 531 -0.98 -10.56 7.69
N LEU A 532 -1.65 -9.73 6.89
CA LEU A 532 -2.71 -8.84 7.36
C LEU A 532 -3.83 -9.63 8.04
N LEU A 533 -4.35 -10.68 7.37
CA LEU A 533 -5.39 -11.53 7.93
C LEU A 533 -4.94 -12.24 9.22
N GLU A 534 -3.76 -12.84 9.23
CA GLU A 534 -3.18 -13.46 10.41
C GLU A 534 -3.04 -12.45 11.58
N THR A 535 -2.69 -11.20 11.27
CA THR A 535 -2.62 -10.13 12.27
C THR A 535 -4.00 -9.75 12.80
N VAL A 536 -5.02 -9.70 11.95
CA VAL A 536 -6.42 -9.46 12.33
C VAL A 536 -6.91 -10.59 13.23
N TRP A 537 -6.70 -11.84 12.85
CA TRP A 537 -7.15 -13.02 13.60
C TRP A 537 -6.48 -13.15 14.98
N ASN A 538 -5.18 -12.83 15.07
CA ASN A 538 -4.41 -12.90 16.31
C ASN A 538 -4.65 -11.69 17.24
N GLY A 539 -5.12 -10.58 16.72
CA GLY A 539 -5.38 -9.35 17.48
C GLY A 539 -6.82 -9.25 18.02
N ALA A 540 -7.72 -10.12 17.56
CA ALA A 540 -9.11 -10.10 17.95
C ALA A 540 -9.30 -10.72 19.35
N SER A 541 -9.27 -9.88 20.39
CA SER A 541 -9.65 -10.28 21.74
C SER A 541 -11.17 -10.39 21.91
N CYS A 542 -11.94 -9.74 21.04
CA CYS A 542 -13.39 -9.79 20.92
C CYS A 542 -13.81 -9.84 19.45
N ALA A 543 -15.00 -10.39 19.18
CA ALA A 543 -15.56 -10.46 17.83
C ALA A 543 -15.70 -9.06 17.15
N THR A 544 -15.79 -7.99 17.94
CA THR A 544 -15.88 -6.59 17.47
C THR A 544 -14.56 -6.00 16.97
N ASP A 545 -13.42 -6.66 17.20
CA ASP A 545 -12.09 -6.13 16.87
C ASP A 545 -11.58 -6.51 15.47
N LEU A 546 -12.43 -7.13 14.65
CA LEU A 546 -12.09 -7.60 13.29
C LEU A 546 -12.02 -6.48 12.24
N ASN A 547 -11.69 -5.26 12.64
CA ASN A 547 -11.52 -4.13 11.72
C ASN A 547 -10.21 -4.22 10.94
N TRP A 548 -10.22 -5.01 9.86
CA TRP A 548 -9.07 -5.20 8.97
C TRP A 548 -8.56 -3.89 8.36
N ALA A 549 -9.45 -2.91 8.09
CA ALA A 549 -9.05 -1.65 7.49
C ALA A 549 -8.18 -0.81 8.43
N ALA A 550 -8.46 -0.83 9.75
CA ALA A 550 -7.63 -0.17 10.75
C ALA A 550 -6.26 -0.86 10.89
N VAL A 551 -6.22 -2.20 10.90
CA VAL A 551 -4.99 -3.00 10.95
C VAL A 551 -4.14 -2.72 9.69
N ARG A 552 -4.77 -2.76 8.50
CA ARG A 552 -4.09 -2.45 7.25
C ARG A 552 -3.50 -1.04 7.27
N TYR A 553 -4.28 -0.04 7.68
CA TYR A 553 -3.80 1.35 7.71
C TYR A 553 -2.58 1.53 8.62
N SER A 554 -2.57 0.87 9.79
CA SER A 554 -1.54 1.04 10.80
C SER A 554 -0.29 0.17 10.56
N LYS A 555 -0.46 -1.08 10.10
CA LYS A 555 0.63 -2.06 10.01
C LYS A 555 1.05 -2.41 8.58
N PHE A 556 0.14 -2.33 7.62
CA PHE A 556 0.36 -2.71 6.22
C PHE A 556 -0.04 -1.59 5.24
N PRO A 557 0.50 -0.37 5.38
CA PRO A 557 0.01 0.79 4.62
C PRO A 557 0.34 0.75 3.11
N GLY A 558 1.25 -0.12 2.68
CA GLY A 558 1.60 -0.35 1.27
C GLY A 558 0.66 -1.32 0.56
N VAL A 559 0.00 -2.21 1.30
CA VAL A 559 -0.78 -3.31 0.72
C VAL A 559 -2.05 -2.83 0.02
N VAL A 560 -2.22 -3.28 -1.22
CA VAL A 560 -3.43 -3.17 -2.04
C VAL A 560 -3.77 -4.57 -2.54
N PHE A 561 -5.04 -4.87 -2.69
CA PHE A 561 -5.51 -6.21 -3.08
C PHE A 561 -5.76 -6.27 -4.59
N VAL A 562 -4.67 -6.15 -5.37
CA VAL A 562 -4.69 -6.05 -6.86
C VAL A 562 -4.68 -7.41 -7.51
#